data_ccc3e0bc8ec68001691330efc7a59ddf
#
_entry.id   ccc3e0bc8ec68001691330efc7a59ddf
#
_cell.length_a   1.000
_cell.length_b   1.000
_cell.length_c   1.000
_cell.angle_alpha   90.00
_cell.angle_beta   90.00
_cell.angle_gamma   90.00
#
_symmetry.space_group_name_H-M   'P 1'
#
loop_
_entity.id
_entity.type
_entity.pdbx_description
1 polymer ?
#
loop_
_entity_poly.entity_id
_entity_poly.type
_entity_poly.pdbx_seq_one_letter_code
_entity_poly.pdbx_strand_id
1 'polypeptide(L)'
;QAGDSSVDMADRIDSSWRAWRKDNPNGKITATIGVGVDGHVAGIMPNIDLKIFDNKWVAGYDAGPANKFPLRITATFEFLRSHVDFAIVYISGEEKRRALERVLADSGSLAETPARILGEMKNAKIFTDIS
;
A
#
# COMPACT_ATOMS: atom_id res chain seq x y z
N GLN A 1 -8.67 3.55 -19.84
CA GLN A 1 -9.56 3.51 -20.98
C GLN A 1 -10.81 2.72 -20.62
N ALA A 2 -11.95 3.08 -21.20
CA ALA A 2 -13.19 2.33 -20.96
C ALA A 2 -13.04 0.88 -21.43
N GLY A 3 -13.35 -0.09 -20.54
CA GLY A 3 -13.23 -1.52 -20.83
C GLY A 3 -11.95 -2.19 -20.35
N ASP A 4 -10.98 -1.45 -19.81
CA ASP A 4 -9.79 -2.08 -19.22
C ASP A 4 -10.14 -2.81 -17.92
N SER A 5 -9.55 -3.99 -17.72
CA SER A 5 -9.56 -4.65 -16.41
C SER A 5 -8.69 -3.89 -15.41
N SER A 6 -8.87 -4.17 -14.12
CA SER A 6 -7.99 -3.62 -13.08
C SER A 6 -6.53 -4.02 -13.29
N VAL A 7 -6.29 -5.20 -13.83
CA VAL A 7 -4.94 -5.69 -14.16
C VAL A 7 -4.34 -4.89 -15.31
N ASP A 8 -5.07 -4.71 -16.43
CA ASP A 8 -4.57 -3.94 -17.57
C ASP A 8 -4.26 -2.50 -17.20
N MET A 9 -5.13 -1.88 -16.40
CA MET A 9 -4.90 -0.51 -15.91
C MET A 9 -3.68 -0.45 -15.00
N ALA A 10 -3.53 -1.40 -14.09
CA ALA A 10 -2.38 -1.46 -13.18
C ALA A 10 -1.07 -1.64 -13.96
N ASP A 11 -1.04 -2.51 -14.96
CA ASP A 11 0.14 -2.74 -15.78
C ASP A 11 0.57 -1.48 -16.57
N ARG A 12 -0.39 -0.69 -17.03
CA ARG A 12 -0.08 0.60 -17.66
C ARG A 12 0.49 1.61 -16.65
N ILE A 13 -0.06 1.68 -15.45
CA ILE A 13 0.44 2.57 -14.39
C ILE A 13 1.84 2.12 -13.96
N ASP A 14 2.05 0.82 -13.79
CA ASP A 14 3.37 0.24 -13.44
C ASP A 14 4.43 0.66 -14.46
N SER A 15 4.13 0.47 -15.74
CA SER A 15 5.03 0.87 -16.84
C SER A 15 5.31 2.38 -16.83
N SER A 16 4.29 3.19 -16.58
CA SER A 16 4.41 4.64 -16.51
C SER A 16 5.29 5.10 -15.35
N TRP A 17 5.15 4.48 -14.17
CA TRP A 17 5.97 4.81 -13.00
C TRP A 17 7.44 4.41 -13.21
N ARG A 18 7.68 3.26 -13.85
CA ARG A 18 9.05 2.83 -14.20
C ARG A 18 9.70 3.76 -15.22
N ALA A 19 8.94 4.20 -16.22
CA ALA A 19 9.41 5.18 -17.21
C ALA A 19 9.75 6.52 -16.53
N TRP A 20 8.87 7.02 -15.67
CA TRP A 20 9.16 8.23 -14.89
C TRP A 20 10.45 8.12 -14.08
N ARG A 21 10.67 6.99 -13.40
CA ARG A 21 11.90 6.78 -12.61
C ARG A 21 13.13 6.76 -13.50
N LYS A 22 13.04 6.15 -14.68
CA LYS A 22 14.13 6.13 -15.65
C LYS A 22 14.50 7.54 -16.11
N ASP A 23 13.50 8.38 -16.37
CA ASP A 23 13.71 9.75 -16.80
C ASP A 23 14.13 10.68 -15.66
N ASN A 24 13.83 10.30 -14.42
CA ASN A 24 14.10 11.07 -13.20
C ASN A 24 14.85 10.21 -12.16
N PRO A 25 16.10 9.79 -12.45
CA PRO A 25 16.82 8.83 -11.58
C PRO A 25 17.06 9.37 -10.16
N ASN A 26 17.17 10.67 -10.00
CA ASN A 26 17.36 11.35 -8.70
C ASN A 26 16.08 11.97 -8.15
N GLY A 27 14.94 11.76 -8.80
CA GLY A 27 13.66 12.27 -8.36
C GLY A 27 13.25 11.69 -7.01
N LYS A 28 12.67 12.54 -6.14
CA LYS A 28 12.17 12.10 -4.83
C LYS A 28 10.68 11.78 -4.91
N ILE A 29 10.29 10.72 -4.22
CA ILE A 29 8.89 10.28 -4.14
C ILE A 29 8.42 10.43 -2.71
N THR A 30 7.39 11.25 -2.52
CA THR A 30 6.69 11.40 -1.25
C THR A 30 5.29 10.82 -1.38
N ALA A 31 4.87 10.04 -0.40
CA ALA A 31 3.53 9.45 -0.34
C ALA A 31 2.76 9.96 0.86
N THR A 32 1.47 10.20 0.67
CA THR A 32 0.50 10.34 1.78
C THR A 32 -0.28 9.04 1.88
N ILE A 33 -0.35 8.48 3.08
CA ILE A 33 -0.88 7.13 3.30
C ILE A 33 -1.90 7.14 4.44
N GLY A 34 -3.06 6.53 4.19
CA GLY A 34 -4.01 6.17 5.24
C GLY A 34 -3.94 4.68 5.57
N VAL A 35 -4.42 4.33 6.77
CA VAL A 35 -4.54 2.94 7.21
C VAL A 35 -6.02 2.64 7.50
N GLY A 36 -6.51 1.51 7.03
CA GLY A 36 -7.87 1.05 7.30
C GLY A 36 -8.03 0.45 8.69
N VAL A 37 -9.27 0.36 9.16
CA VAL A 37 -9.61 -0.26 10.46
C VAL A 37 -9.20 -1.74 10.53
N ASP A 38 -9.16 -2.42 9.40
CA ASP A 38 -8.72 -3.80 9.25
C ASP A 38 -7.20 -3.95 9.09
N GLY A 39 -6.48 -2.84 9.00
CA GLY A 39 -5.03 -2.81 8.81
C GLY A 39 -4.59 -2.80 7.34
N HIS A 40 -5.51 -2.62 6.38
CA HIS A 40 -5.11 -2.44 4.99
C HIS A 40 -4.35 -1.12 4.80
N VAL A 41 -3.48 -1.09 3.82
CA VAL A 41 -2.72 0.10 3.40
C VAL A 41 -2.71 0.20 1.89
N ALA A 42 -2.73 1.40 1.34
CA ALA A 42 -2.93 1.63 -0.08
C ALA A 42 -4.17 0.85 -0.56
N GLY A 43 -4.07 0.00 -1.55
CA GLY A 43 -5.14 -0.94 -1.93
C GLY A 43 -4.87 -2.38 -1.51
N ILE A 44 -3.93 -2.64 -0.59
CA ILE A 44 -3.54 -4.00 -0.16
C ILE A 44 -4.40 -4.41 1.03
N MET A 45 -5.32 -5.34 0.78
CA MET A 45 -6.23 -5.88 1.79
C MET A 45 -5.56 -6.99 2.61
N PRO A 46 -5.99 -7.20 3.88
CA PRO A 46 -5.50 -8.33 4.67
C PRO A 46 -5.84 -9.70 4.05
N ASN A 47 -4.97 -10.67 4.32
CA ASN A 47 -5.16 -12.09 4.02
C ASN A 47 -5.34 -12.44 2.54
N ILE A 48 -4.70 -11.68 1.65
CA ILE A 48 -4.61 -12.01 0.23
C ILE A 48 -3.29 -12.73 -0.08
N ASP A 49 -3.23 -13.42 -1.22
CA ASP A 49 -1.99 -14.02 -1.69
C ASP A 49 -1.02 -12.93 -2.15
N LEU A 50 0.04 -12.69 -1.37
CA LEU A 50 1.01 -11.64 -1.62
C LEU A 50 1.86 -11.88 -2.87
N LYS A 51 1.89 -13.10 -3.41
CA LYS A 51 2.63 -13.43 -4.64
C LYS A 51 2.12 -12.68 -5.86
N ILE A 52 0.86 -12.24 -5.84
CA ILE A 52 0.29 -11.43 -6.93
C ILE A 52 1.03 -10.10 -7.12
N PHE A 53 1.77 -9.65 -6.12
CA PHE A 53 2.55 -8.40 -6.15
C PHE A 53 3.99 -8.57 -6.60
N ASP A 54 4.48 -9.82 -6.75
CA ASP A 54 5.86 -10.09 -7.07
C ASP A 54 6.31 -9.39 -8.36
N ASN A 55 7.45 -8.71 -8.31
CA ASN A 55 8.07 -7.98 -9.42
C ASN A 55 7.22 -6.83 -9.99
N LYS A 56 6.25 -6.33 -9.24
CA LYS A 56 5.39 -5.21 -9.64
C LYS A 56 5.57 -4.02 -8.73
N TRP A 57 5.47 -2.82 -9.29
CA TRP A 57 5.34 -1.57 -8.53
C TRP A 57 3.88 -1.20 -8.33
N VAL A 58 3.05 -1.50 -9.31
CA VAL A 58 1.60 -1.33 -9.27
C VAL A 58 0.95 -2.64 -9.70
N ALA A 59 -0.02 -3.10 -8.94
CA ALA A 59 -0.75 -4.33 -9.24
C ALA A 59 -2.26 -4.12 -9.16
N GLY A 60 -2.98 -4.79 -10.06
CA GLY A 60 -4.43 -4.89 -10.03
C GLY A 60 -4.86 -6.29 -9.63
N TYR A 61 -5.89 -6.40 -8.80
CA TYR A 61 -6.39 -7.68 -8.34
C TYR A 61 -7.85 -7.60 -7.87
N ASP A 62 -8.45 -8.76 -7.68
CA ASP A 62 -9.76 -8.92 -7.05
C ASP A 62 -9.57 -9.36 -5.59
N ALA A 63 -9.99 -8.51 -4.67
CA ALA A 63 -9.90 -8.77 -3.23
C ALA A 63 -11.04 -9.68 -2.70
N GLY A 64 -11.92 -10.15 -3.58
CA GLY A 64 -12.97 -11.09 -3.27
C GLY A 64 -14.31 -10.44 -2.86
N PRO A 65 -15.38 -11.24 -2.85
CA PRO A 65 -16.75 -10.75 -2.69
C PRO A 65 -17.09 -10.22 -1.29
N ALA A 66 -16.27 -10.52 -0.29
CA ALA A 66 -16.42 -9.95 1.06
C ALA A 66 -16.06 -8.46 1.12
N ASN A 67 -15.37 -7.93 0.11
CA ASN A 67 -15.01 -6.52 0.04
C ASN A 67 -16.08 -5.72 -0.70
N LYS A 68 -16.46 -4.58 -0.13
CA LYS A 68 -17.43 -3.66 -0.77
C LYS A 68 -16.96 -3.21 -2.15
N PHE A 69 -15.65 -3.03 -2.31
CA PHE A 69 -15.00 -2.67 -3.57
C PHE A 69 -13.90 -3.70 -3.87
N PRO A 70 -14.26 -4.83 -4.49
CA PRO A 70 -13.33 -5.96 -4.64
C PRO A 70 -12.21 -5.68 -5.64
N LEU A 71 -12.47 -4.96 -6.72
CA LEU A 71 -11.44 -4.64 -7.71
C LEU A 71 -10.53 -3.54 -7.20
N ARG A 72 -9.25 -3.83 -7.09
CA ARG A 72 -8.22 -2.95 -6.53
C ARG A 72 -7.09 -2.71 -7.52
N ILE A 73 -6.56 -1.50 -7.47
CA ILE A 73 -5.27 -1.14 -8.07
C ILE A 73 -4.46 -0.53 -6.94
N THR A 74 -3.24 -0.99 -6.75
CA THR A 74 -2.43 -0.59 -5.60
C THR A 74 -0.95 -0.48 -5.92
N ALA A 75 -0.27 0.47 -5.27
CA ALA A 75 1.17 0.38 -5.09
C ALA A 75 1.49 -0.89 -4.29
N THR A 76 2.56 -1.57 -4.65
CA THR A 76 2.98 -2.82 -3.98
C THR A 76 3.90 -2.55 -2.79
N PHE A 77 4.15 -3.59 -1.99
CA PHE A 77 5.13 -3.51 -0.91
C PHE A 77 6.53 -3.18 -1.43
N GLU A 78 6.94 -3.74 -2.56
CA GLU A 78 8.23 -3.44 -3.18
C GLU A 78 8.36 -1.95 -3.49
N PHE A 79 7.34 -1.36 -4.10
CA PHE A 79 7.35 0.07 -4.40
C PHE A 79 7.40 0.93 -3.14
N LEU A 80 6.54 0.63 -2.17
CA LEU A 80 6.49 1.38 -0.90
C LEU A 80 7.82 1.29 -0.14
N ARG A 81 8.39 0.10 -0.04
CA ARG A 81 9.65 -0.15 0.68
C ARG A 81 10.86 0.48 0.00
N SER A 82 10.97 0.34 -1.33
CA SER A 82 12.21 0.60 -2.05
C SER A 82 12.23 1.92 -2.81
N HIS A 83 11.08 2.47 -3.18
CA HIS A 83 10.98 3.61 -4.09
C HIS A 83 10.34 4.85 -3.48
N VAL A 84 9.64 4.74 -2.36
CA VAL A 84 9.12 5.89 -1.62
C VAL A 84 10.20 6.40 -0.67
N ASP A 85 10.60 7.65 -0.86
CA ASP A 85 11.65 8.27 -0.04
C ASP A 85 11.12 8.76 1.30
N PHE A 86 9.87 9.27 1.32
CA PHE A 86 9.24 9.77 2.53
C PHE A 86 7.74 9.52 2.49
N ALA A 87 7.18 9.02 3.58
CA ALA A 87 5.74 8.82 3.74
C ALA A 87 5.20 9.61 4.93
N ILE A 88 4.12 10.34 4.70
CA ILE A 88 3.28 10.95 5.73
C ILE A 88 2.07 10.04 5.91
N VAL A 89 1.95 9.46 7.08
CA VAL A 89 0.90 8.49 7.41
C VAL A 89 -0.07 9.11 8.38
N TYR A 90 -1.35 9.03 8.09
CA TYR A 90 -2.39 9.55 8.96
C TYR A 90 -3.32 8.43 9.43
N ILE A 91 -3.34 8.19 10.74
CA ILE A 91 -4.20 7.19 11.38
C ILE A 91 -5.02 7.91 12.44
N SER A 92 -6.28 8.21 12.13
CA SER A 92 -7.16 9.01 12.97
C SER A 92 -8.47 8.28 13.23
N GLY A 93 -9.02 8.48 14.41
CA GLY A 93 -10.25 7.87 14.87
C GLY A 93 -10.03 6.64 15.74
N GLU A 94 -10.75 6.57 16.86
CA GLU A 94 -10.61 5.51 17.87
C GLU A 94 -10.87 4.11 17.31
N GLU A 95 -11.70 4.00 16.28
CA GLU A 95 -11.97 2.74 15.57
C GLU A 95 -10.73 2.12 14.93
N LYS A 96 -9.67 2.90 14.73
CA LYS A 96 -8.39 2.44 14.16
C LYS A 96 -7.36 2.04 15.21
N ARG A 97 -7.68 2.13 16.49
CA ARG A 97 -6.76 1.78 17.60
C ARG A 97 -6.12 0.41 17.41
N ARG A 98 -6.94 -0.62 17.13
CA ARG A 98 -6.43 -1.98 16.93
C ARG A 98 -5.50 -2.10 15.72
N ALA A 99 -5.78 -1.37 14.66
CA ALA A 99 -4.90 -1.35 13.49
C ALA A 99 -3.56 -0.69 13.83
N LEU A 100 -3.58 0.45 14.53
CA LEU A 100 -2.38 1.14 14.99
C LEU A 100 -1.53 0.25 15.92
N GLU A 101 -2.16 -0.41 16.89
CA GLU A 101 -1.48 -1.35 17.79
C GLU A 101 -0.77 -2.47 17.04
N ARG A 102 -1.43 -3.07 16.02
CA ARG A 102 -0.81 -4.10 15.17
C ARG A 102 0.33 -3.56 14.32
N VAL A 103 0.22 -2.34 13.83
CA VAL A 103 1.30 -1.70 13.07
C VAL A 103 2.54 -1.49 13.95
N LEU A 104 2.36 -1.10 15.20
CA LEU A 104 3.43 -0.79 16.14
C LEU A 104 3.94 -2.01 16.92
N ALA A 105 3.26 -3.16 16.84
CA ALA A 105 3.64 -4.37 17.55
C ALA A 105 5.00 -4.91 17.08
N ASP A 106 5.76 -5.51 18.00
CA ASP A 106 7.08 -6.09 17.72
C ASP A 106 7.01 -7.27 16.75
N SER A 107 5.88 -7.97 16.69
CA SER A 107 5.67 -9.13 15.81
C SER A 107 4.35 -9.02 15.04
N GLY A 108 4.28 -9.72 13.92
CA GLY A 108 3.12 -9.79 13.04
C GLY A 108 3.54 -9.92 11.57
N SER A 109 2.59 -10.31 10.72
CA SER A 109 2.86 -10.51 9.29
C SER A 109 2.27 -9.40 8.42
N LEU A 110 2.89 -9.17 7.27
CA LEU A 110 2.34 -8.28 6.23
C LEU A 110 1.03 -8.82 5.66
N ALA A 111 0.84 -10.14 5.64
CA ALA A 111 -0.38 -10.75 5.15
C ALA A 111 -1.58 -10.41 6.03
N GLU A 112 -1.44 -10.50 7.34
CA GLU A 112 -2.51 -10.20 8.29
C GLU A 112 -2.74 -8.71 8.49
N THR A 113 -1.66 -7.93 8.48
CA THR A 113 -1.71 -6.47 8.66
C THR A 113 -0.80 -5.80 7.64
N PRO A 114 -1.29 -5.54 6.42
CA PRO A 114 -0.48 -4.92 5.36
C PRO A 114 0.17 -3.59 5.75
N ALA A 115 -0.48 -2.81 6.63
CA ALA A 115 0.06 -1.54 7.12
C ALA A 115 1.37 -1.69 7.91
N ARG A 116 1.79 -2.89 8.29
CA ARG A 116 3.11 -3.14 8.87
C ARG A 116 4.27 -2.82 7.92
N ILE A 117 3.99 -2.69 6.62
CA ILE A 117 4.99 -2.19 5.64
C ILE A 117 5.57 -0.83 6.04
N LEU A 118 4.84 -0.02 6.78
CA LEU A 118 5.30 1.28 7.25
C LEU A 118 6.61 1.17 8.05
N GLY A 119 6.78 0.08 8.81
CA GLY A 119 8.03 -0.20 9.54
C GLY A 119 9.21 -0.59 8.65
N GLU A 120 8.97 -0.95 7.39
CA GLU A 120 9.98 -1.35 6.42
C GLU A 120 10.29 -0.23 5.40
N MET A 121 9.57 0.88 5.44
CA MET A 121 9.79 2.01 4.54
C MET A 121 11.00 2.84 5.00
N LYS A 122 11.63 3.55 4.06
CA LYS A 122 12.83 4.36 4.33
C LYS A 122 12.59 5.43 5.39
N ASN A 123 11.50 6.19 5.27
CA ASN A 123 11.06 7.21 6.20
C ASN A 123 9.53 7.25 6.21
N ALA A 124 8.91 6.72 7.23
CA ALA A 124 7.47 6.85 7.44
C ALA A 124 7.20 7.56 8.76
N LYS A 125 6.39 8.61 8.72
CA LYS A 125 6.01 9.37 9.89
C LYS A 125 4.50 9.25 10.12
N ILE A 126 4.13 8.68 11.26
CA ILE A 126 2.72 8.46 11.62
C ILE A 126 2.24 9.63 12.46
N PHE A 127 1.14 10.23 12.03
CA PHE A 127 0.38 11.21 12.78
C PHE A 127 -0.94 10.58 13.22
N THR A 128 -1.26 10.67 14.49
CA THR A 128 -2.46 10.06 15.07
C THR A 128 -3.03 10.91 16.19
N ASP A 129 -4.35 10.85 16.34
CA ASP A 129 -5.08 11.40 17.48
C ASP A 129 -5.42 10.33 18.53
N ILE A 130 -4.96 9.11 18.34
CA ILE A 130 -5.17 7.98 19.24
C ILE A 130 -4.09 8.02 20.32
N SER A 131 -4.51 8.21 21.54
CA SER A 131 -3.62 8.25 22.72
C SER A 131 -3.33 6.86 23.29
#